data_3426cede52601a67a3d8cc07cfe14687
#
_entry.id   3426cede52601a67a3d8cc07cfe14687
#
_cell.length_a   1.000
_cell.length_b   1.000
_cell.length_c   1.000
_cell.angle_alpha   90.00
_cell.angle_beta   90.00
_cell.angle_gamma   90.00
#
_symmetry.space_group_name_H-M   'P 1'
#
loop_
_entity.id
_entity.type
_entity.pdbx_description
1 polymer ?
#
loop_
_entity_poly.entity_id
_entity_poly.type
_entity_poly.pdbx_seq_one_letter_code
_entity_poly.pdbx_strand_id
1 'polypeptide(L)'
;MERYHDLALVEILEQDRTLISINRAQPANLPLTIHELERHPLGTQAFIPMKGEVFVVVVALGDDKPDLSTLRAFITNGEQGVNYHRNVWHHPLFAWQRVTDFLTIDRGGSDNCDVESIPEQEL
;
A
#
# COMPACT_ATOMS: atom_id res chain seq x y z
N MET A 1 2.94 -17.05 25.43
CA MET A 1 2.76 -16.06 24.35
C MET A 1 3.66 -16.45 23.17
N GLU A 2 3.08 -16.56 21.99
CA GLU A 2 3.85 -16.70 20.77
C GLU A 2 4.14 -15.32 20.18
N ARG A 3 5.33 -15.14 19.61
CA ARG A 3 5.74 -13.85 19.07
C ARG A 3 6.27 -14.02 17.65
N TYR A 4 5.67 -13.28 16.73
CA TYR A 4 6.10 -13.19 15.34
C TYR A 4 6.71 -11.80 15.12
N HIS A 5 8.04 -11.71 15.14
CA HIS A 5 8.74 -10.44 15.07
C HIS A 5 9.62 -10.35 13.82
N ASP A 6 10.01 -9.14 13.47
CA ASP A 6 10.81 -8.83 12.28
C ASP A 6 10.10 -9.23 10.96
N LEU A 7 8.76 -9.17 10.96
CA LEU A 7 7.96 -9.43 9.75
C LEU A 7 8.17 -8.35 8.69
N ALA A 8 8.38 -7.11 9.13
CA ALA A 8 8.65 -5.98 8.27
C ALA A 8 9.41 -4.92 9.05
N LEU A 9 10.07 -4.01 8.33
CA LEU A 9 10.82 -2.91 8.93
C LEU A 9 10.21 -1.58 8.50
N VAL A 10 10.08 -0.66 9.47
CA VAL A 10 9.69 0.72 9.22
C VAL A 10 10.96 1.52 8.91
N GLU A 11 10.96 2.23 7.77
CA GLU A 11 12.00 3.19 7.43
C GLU A 11 11.38 4.57 7.30
N ILE A 12 11.98 5.55 7.99
CA ILE A 12 11.55 6.95 7.94
C ILE A 12 12.79 7.79 7.70
N LEU A 13 12.86 8.44 6.54
CA LEU A 13 13.99 9.30 6.18
C LEU A 13 13.73 10.76 6.55
N GLU A 14 14.81 11.56 6.52
CA GLU A 14 14.79 13.00 6.80
C GLU A 14 14.26 13.36 8.18
N GLN A 15 14.55 12.52 9.16
CA GLN A 15 14.30 12.76 10.59
C GLN A 15 12.86 13.18 10.90
N ASP A 16 11.88 12.61 10.21
CA ASP A 16 10.49 12.88 10.48
C ASP A 16 9.89 11.86 11.44
N ARG A 17 8.59 12.00 11.68
CA ARG A 17 7.83 11.20 12.64
C ARG A 17 7.30 9.92 11.99
N THR A 18 7.14 8.89 12.81
CA THR A 18 6.35 7.72 12.48
C THR A 18 4.94 7.93 13.03
N LEU A 19 3.94 7.80 12.19
CA LEU A 19 2.53 7.90 12.57
C LEU A 19 1.88 6.53 12.64
N ILE A 20 0.95 6.40 13.57
CA ILE A 20 0.01 5.27 13.63
C ILE A 20 -1.38 5.86 13.43
N SER A 21 -2.10 5.35 12.44
CA SER A 21 -3.41 5.87 12.05
C SER A 21 -4.38 4.73 11.76
N ILE A 22 -5.66 5.05 11.69
CA ILE A 22 -6.69 4.14 11.17
C ILE A 22 -7.25 4.78 9.90
N ASN A 23 -7.19 4.05 8.80
CA ASN A 23 -7.75 4.46 7.53
C ASN A 23 -8.92 3.57 7.16
N ARG A 24 -10.08 4.17 6.91
CA ARG A 24 -11.26 3.46 6.44
C ARG A 24 -11.30 3.51 4.93
N ALA A 25 -11.16 2.35 4.30
CA ALA A 25 -11.16 2.21 2.86
C ALA A 25 -12.49 1.68 2.36
N GLN A 26 -12.95 2.25 1.24
CA GLN A 26 -14.13 1.78 0.53
C GLN A 26 -13.75 0.63 -0.39
N PRO A 27 -14.69 -0.30 -0.67
CA PRO A 27 -14.41 -1.37 -1.63
C PRO A 27 -14.32 -0.84 -3.04
N ALA A 28 -13.42 -1.45 -3.84
CA ALA A 28 -13.30 -1.15 -5.25
C ALA A 28 -14.47 -1.76 -6.05
N ASN A 29 -14.79 -1.13 -7.17
CA ASN A 29 -15.73 -1.68 -8.13
C ASN A 29 -15.04 -2.76 -8.98
N LEU A 30 -15.81 -3.77 -9.40
CA LEU A 30 -15.34 -4.80 -10.31
C LEU A 30 -15.94 -4.61 -11.72
N PRO A 31 -15.20 -4.92 -12.78
CA PRO A 31 -13.79 -5.32 -12.79
C PRO A 31 -12.88 -4.20 -12.27
N LEU A 32 -11.75 -4.58 -11.67
CA LEU A 32 -10.81 -3.60 -11.15
C LEU A 32 -10.07 -2.92 -12.30
N THR A 33 -10.22 -1.60 -12.37
CA THR A 33 -9.57 -0.77 -13.38
C THR A 33 -8.70 0.27 -12.67
N ILE A 34 -7.43 0.36 -13.06
CA ILE A 34 -6.51 1.33 -12.48
C ILE A 34 -5.94 2.24 -13.55
N HIS A 35 -5.65 3.49 -13.19
CA HIS A 35 -5.08 4.49 -14.08
C HIS A 35 -4.05 5.40 -13.40
N GLU A 36 -3.65 5.07 -12.18
CA GLU A 36 -2.57 5.74 -11.48
C GLU A 36 -1.88 4.81 -10.50
N LEU A 37 -0.62 5.10 -10.23
CA LEU A 37 0.17 4.48 -9.17
C LEU A 37 0.87 5.58 -8.39
N GLU A 38 1.19 5.30 -7.13
CA GLU A 38 1.94 6.20 -6.27
C GLU A 38 3.12 5.49 -5.62
N ARG A 39 4.11 6.26 -5.16
CA ARG A 39 5.22 5.77 -4.35
C ARG A 39 5.57 6.77 -3.27
N HIS A 40 6.22 6.29 -2.22
CA HIS A 40 6.66 7.11 -1.11
C HIS A 40 8.18 7.02 -0.99
N PRO A 41 8.94 8.05 -1.42
CA PRO A 41 10.39 7.97 -1.42
C PRO A 41 11.04 8.11 -0.04
N LEU A 42 10.36 8.71 0.93
CA LEU A 42 10.97 9.04 2.23
C LEU A 42 10.51 8.15 3.38
N GLY A 43 9.61 7.23 3.16
CA GLY A 43 9.14 6.34 4.22
C GLY A 43 8.42 5.12 3.70
N THR A 44 8.48 4.05 4.48
CA THR A 44 7.65 2.86 4.27
C THR A 44 6.21 3.15 4.66
N GLN A 45 5.29 2.33 4.15
CA GLN A 45 3.87 2.46 4.49
C GLN A 45 3.27 1.08 4.70
N ALA A 46 2.81 0.82 5.92
CA ALA A 46 2.20 -0.45 6.29
C ALA A 46 0.69 -0.30 6.46
N PHE A 47 -0.06 -1.26 5.93
CA PHE A 47 -1.49 -1.38 6.12
C PHE A 47 -1.83 -2.77 6.64
N ILE A 48 -2.56 -2.82 7.76
CA ILE A 48 -2.96 -4.08 8.39
C ILE A 48 -4.47 -4.02 8.63
N PRO A 49 -5.26 -4.92 8.03
CA PRO A 49 -6.70 -4.93 8.24
C PRO A 49 -7.02 -5.27 9.70
N MET A 50 -7.92 -4.51 10.31
CA MET A 50 -8.18 -4.59 11.75
C MET A 50 -8.96 -5.85 12.16
N LYS A 51 -9.67 -6.47 11.22
CA LYS A 51 -10.57 -7.60 11.50
C LYS A 51 -10.29 -8.83 10.65
N GLY A 52 -9.05 -8.94 10.14
CA GLY A 52 -8.68 -10.08 9.30
C GLY A 52 -9.34 -10.07 7.93
N GLU A 53 -9.67 -8.90 7.39
CA GLU A 53 -10.29 -8.81 6.07
C GLU A 53 -9.27 -9.12 4.97
N VAL A 54 -9.75 -9.75 3.91
CA VAL A 54 -9.03 -9.91 2.66
C VAL A 54 -9.02 -8.59 1.90
N PHE A 55 -7.91 -8.24 1.28
CA PHE A 55 -7.82 -7.06 0.41
C PHE A 55 -6.87 -7.28 -0.75
N VAL A 56 -6.86 -6.36 -1.70
CA VAL A 56 -6.04 -6.45 -2.91
C VAL A 56 -4.88 -5.47 -2.83
N VAL A 57 -3.70 -5.97 -3.22
CA VAL A 57 -2.46 -5.19 -3.30
C VAL A 57 -2.04 -5.16 -4.76
N VAL A 58 -1.82 -3.96 -5.31
CA VAL A 58 -1.36 -3.77 -6.69
C VAL A 58 -0.03 -3.05 -6.65
N VAL A 59 1.01 -3.66 -7.20
CA VAL A 59 2.38 -3.15 -7.16
C VAL A 59 3.06 -3.25 -8.52
N ALA A 60 4.06 -2.39 -8.70
CA ALA A 60 4.97 -2.44 -9.85
C ALA A 60 6.38 -2.05 -9.42
N LEU A 61 7.37 -2.57 -10.10
CA LEU A 61 8.75 -2.10 -10.00
C LEU A 61 8.92 -0.83 -10.85
N GLY A 62 10.02 -0.14 -10.67
CA GLY A 62 10.38 1.01 -11.49
C GLY A 62 11.19 2.03 -10.70
N ASP A 63 11.88 2.90 -11.44
CA ASP A 63 12.61 4.04 -10.87
C ASP A 63 11.72 5.29 -10.91
N ASP A 64 12.05 6.27 -11.75
CA ASP A 64 11.25 7.51 -11.85
C ASP A 64 9.81 7.27 -12.32
N LYS A 65 9.58 6.19 -13.03
CA LYS A 65 8.27 5.78 -13.52
C LYS A 65 8.05 4.29 -13.26
N PRO A 66 6.79 3.88 -13.05
CA PRO A 66 6.49 2.46 -12.90
C PRO A 66 6.73 1.70 -14.21
N ASP A 67 7.34 0.53 -14.09
CA ASP A 67 7.49 -0.42 -15.19
C ASP A 67 6.25 -1.30 -15.25
N LEU A 68 5.34 -1.00 -16.18
CA LEU A 68 4.05 -1.69 -16.26
C LEU A 68 4.16 -3.16 -16.66
N SER A 69 5.30 -3.58 -17.25
CA SER A 69 5.54 -5.01 -17.51
C SER A 69 5.67 -5.82 -16.23
N THR A 70 5.96 -5.15 -15.10
CA THR A 70 6.10 -5.77 -13.78
C THR A 70 4.85 -5.67 -12.92
N LEU A 71 3.80 -5.04 -13.42
CA LEU A 71 2.55 -4.83 -12.66
C LEU A 71 1.97 -6.17 -12.21
N ARG A 72 1.65 -6.27 -10.91
CA ARG A 72 1.07 -7.47 -10.30
C ARG A 72 -0.01 -7.07 -9.30
N ALA A 73 -1.05 -7.88 -9.25
CA ALA A 73 -2.10 -7.78 -8.25
C ALA A 73 -2.12 -9.06 -7.40
N PHE A 74 -2.28 -8.87 -6.10
CA PHE A 74 -2.33 -9.96 -5.13
C PHE A 74 -3.58 -9.81 -4.28
N ILE A 75 -4.20 -10.93 -3.91
CA ILE A 75 -5.26 -10.96 -2.91
C ILE A 75 -4.67 -11.57 -1.64
N THR A 76 -4.83 -10.88 -0.52
CA THR A 76 -4.37 -11.38 0.78
C THR A 76 -5.28 -12.50 1.29
N ASN A 77 -4.84 -13.19 2.34
CA ASN A 77 -5.55 -14.38 2.83
C ASN A 77 -6.34 -14.16 4.15
N GLY A 78 -6.50 -12.90 4.57
CA GLY A 78 -7.15 -12.59 5.85
C GLY A 78 -6.21 -12.61 7.06
N GLU A 79 -4.98 -13.06 6.89
CA GLU A 79 -3.95 -13.10 7.95
C GLU A 79 -2.73 -12.24 7.60
N GLN A 80 -2.85 -11.42 6.57
CA GLN A 80 -1.75 -10.64 6.03
C GLN A 80 -2.09 -9.16 5.98
N GLY A 81 -1.08 -8.34 6.28
CA GLY A 81 -1.04 -6.95 5.90
C GLY A 81 -0.02 -6.75 4.78
N VAL A 82 0.29 -5.51 4.47
CA VAL A 82 1.32 -5.14 3.51
C VAL A 82 2.19 -4.04 4.11
N ASN A 83 3.48 -4.09 3.82
CA ASN A 83 4.38 -2.97 4.07
C ASN A 83 5.06 -2.62 2.76
N TYR A 84 4.70 -1.48 2.17
CA TYR A 84 5.36 -1.01 0.96
C TYR A 84 6.72 -0.43 1.32
N HIS A 85 7.79 -1.00 0.76
CA HIS A 85 9.12 -0.41 0.86
C HIS A 85 9.13 0.95 0.19
N ARG A 86 10.09 1.80 0.58
CA ARG A 86 10.27 3.09 -0.09
C ARG A 86 10.43 2.90 -1.60
N ASN A 87 9.82 3.79 -2.37
CA ASN A 87 9.89 3.81 -3.83
C ASN A 87 9.20 2.65 -4.56
N VAL A 88 8.51 1.76 -3.86
CA VAL A 88 7.69 0.76 -4.54
C VAL A 88 6.41 1.42 -5.06
N TRP A 89 6.20 1.33 -6.35
CA TRP A 89 4.98 1.81 -6.98
C TRP A 89 3.80 0.91 -6.59
N HIS A 90 2.71 1.53 -6.15
CA HIS A 90 1.51 0.80 -5.72
C HIS A 90 0.25 1.61 -5.99
N HIS A 91 -0.87 0.94 -6.10
CA HIS A 91 -2.18 1.60 -6.17
C HIS A 91 -2.59 2.11 -4.78
N PRO A 92 -3.25 3.27 -4.69
CA PRO A 92 -3.83 3.72 -3.43
C PRO A 92 -4.71 2.65 -2.77
N LEU A 93 -4.75 2.66 -1.45
CA LEU A 93 -5.46 1.65 -0.67
C LEU A 93 -6.94 1.58 -1.04
N PHE A 94 -7.43 0.36 -1.24
CA PHE A 94 -8.86 0.09 -1.36
C PHE A 94 -9.20 -1.23 -0.69
N ALA A 95 -10.47 -1.37 -0.27
CA ALA A 95 -10.95 -2.59 0.36
C ALA A 95 -11.49 -3.56 -0.70
N TRP A 96 -11.68 -4.82 -0.29
CA TRP A 96 -12.27 -5.86 -1.12
C TRP A 96 -13.65 -6.22 -0.59
N GLN A 97 -14.69 -6.06 -1.41
CA GLN A 97 -16.09 -6.44 -1.17
C GLN A 97 -16.81 -5.67 -0.05
N ARG A 98 -16.12 -5.14 0.95
CA ARG A 98 -16.73 -4.39 2.06
C ARG A 98 -15.81 -3.32 2.59
N VAL A 99 -16.36 -2.30 3.22
CA VAL A 99 -15.61 -1.27 3.92
C VAL A 99 -14.69 -1.92 4.96
N THR A 100 -13.43 -1.53 4.96
CA THR A 100 -12.41 -2.10 5.83
C THR A 100 -11.60 -1.01 6.52
N ASP A 101 -11.40 -1.16 7.82
CA ASP A 101 -10.51 -0.31 8.60
C ASP A 101 -9.11 -0.92 8.65
N PHE A 102 -8.11 -0.11 8.32
CA PHE A 102 -6.71 -0.53 8.33
C PHE A 102 -5.92 0.26 9.37
N LEU A 103 -5.17 -0.45 10.19
CA LEU A 103 -4.07 0.14 10.95
C LEU A 103 -2.99 0.53 9.95
N THR A 104 -2.57 1.79 9.99
CA THR A 104 -1.56 2.33 9.07
C THR A 104 -0.36 2.82 9.87
N ILE A 105 0.83 2.44 9.44
CA ILE A 105 2.10 2.92 10.02
C ILE A 105 2.90 3.54 8.90
N ASP A 106 3.10 4.85 8.95
CA ASP A 106 3.82 5.57 7.92
C ASP A 106 4.49 6.86 8.43
N ARG A 107 5.11 7.59 7.49
CA ARG A 107 5.84 8.83 7.78
C ARG A 107 4.89 10.01 7.87
N GLY A 108 5.10 10.87 8.87
CA GLY A 108 4.28 12.04 9.12
C GLY A 108 4.63 13.31 8.36
N GLY A 109 5.72 13.33 7.60
CA GLY A 109 6.19 14.54 6.92
C GLY A 109 5.58 14.74 5.53
N SER A 110 5.87 15.92 4.97
CA SER A 110 5.49 16.28 3.60
C SER A 110 6.46 15.72 2.55
N ASP A 111 6.17 15.96 1.27
CA ASP A 111 7.02 15.63 0.12
C ASP A 111 7.35 14.14 0.01
N ASN A 112 6.41 13.29 0.40
CA ASN A 112 6.59 11.84 0.46
C ASN A 112 5.63 11.09 -0.46
N CYS A 113 5.13 11.72 -1.51
CA CYS A 113 4.21 11.06 -2.43
C CYS A 113 4.44 11.52 -3.86
N ASP A 114 4.89 10.60 -4.71
CA ASP A 114 4.93 10.79 -6.15
C ASP A 114 3.76 10.01 -6.75
N VAL A 115 2.97 10.66 -7.60
CA VAL A 115 1.84 10.06 -8.30
C VAL A 115 2.14 10.06 -9.79
N GLU A 116 1.91 8.93 -10.45
CA GLU A 116 2.10 8.77 -11.89
C GLU A 116 0.81 8.28 -12.52
N SER A 117 0.31 9.02 -13.51
CA SER A 117 -0.79 8.55 -14.36
C SER A 117 -0.27 7.49 -15.32
N ILE A 118 -1.02 6.42 -15.48
CA ILE A 118 -0.68 5.32 -16.38
C ILE A 118 -1.83 5.06 -17.35
N PRO A 119 -1.56 4.44 -18.53
CA PRO A 119 -2.64 3.95 -19.36
C PRO A 119 -3.53 3.00 -18.57
N GLU A 120 -4.83 3.08 -18.81
CA GLU A 120 -5.82 2.27 -18.09
C GLU A 120 -5.47 0.77 -18.15
N GLN A 121 -5.47 0.13 -17.00
CA GLN A 121 -5.23 -1.30 -16.85
C GLN A 121 -6.45 -1.95 -16.20
N GLU A 122 -6.93 -3.03 -16.77
CA GLU A 122 -7.96 -3.87 -16.18
C GLU A 122 -7.31 -5.12 -15.57
N LEU A 123 -7.59 -5.37 -14.31
CA LEU A 123 -6.98 -6.45 -13.54
C LEU A 123 -7.99 -7.50 -13.11
#